data_5d09395c3bc94beaaeb2791b55a105dd
#
_entry.id   5d09395c3bc94beaaeb2791b55a105dd
#
_cell.length_a   1.000
_cell.length_b   1.000
_cell.length_c   1.000
_cell.angle_alpha   90.00
_cell.angle_beta   90.00
_cell.angle_gamma   90.00
#
_symmetry.space_group_name_H-M   'P 1'
#
loop_
_entity.id
_entity.type
_entity.pdbx_description
1 polymer ?
#
loop_
_entity_poly.entity_id
_entity_poly.type
_entity_poly.pdbx_seq_one_letter_code
_entity_poly.pdbx_strand_id
1 'polypeptide(L)'
;MSDREHRSPRRPAFFSPSALEAHGGAYDPTEQIHVAHETAMALVHAGRAAADPAVTERLVAIVDQIGLSTLAELWSQRPARSLPGTLWRLYVLREWVRRAPADATREYAAGIRFTGPNHAVAGASDPPDPDGISRLVDEILRGVFSGDLAVALERAAAFSRVVSAGRADISPGSTSAEHAANLLGMAEDLTASARLWRAGALD
;
A
#
# COMPACT_ATOMS: atom_id res chain seq x y z
N MET A 1 2.08 57.04 29.15
CA MET A 1 3.38 56.47 29.47
C MET A 1 3.21 54.97 29.45
N SER A 2 3.63 54.36 28.33
CA SER A 2 3.48 52.91 28.09
C SER A 2 4.84 52.27 28.37
N ASP A 3 4.84 51.44 29.38
CA ASP A 3 5.98 50.60 29.75
C ASP A 3 6.06 49.41 28.81
N ARG A 4 7.00 49.40 27.88
CA ARG A 4 7.31 48.27 27.02
C ARG A 4 8.30 47.38 27.74
N GLU A 5 7.81 46.32 28.39
CA GLU A 5 8.66 45.27 28.93
C GLU A 5 9.52 44.66 27.80
N HIS A 6 10.82 44.87 27.89
CA HIS A 6 11.81 44.20 27.06
C HIS A 6 11.92 42.74 27.47
N ARG A 7 11.23 41.85 26.74
CA ARG A 7 11.45 40.39 26.85
C ARG A 7 12.82 40.05 26.27
N SER A 8 13.78 39.75 27.12
CA SER A 8 15.08 39.22 26.71
C SER A 8 14.91 37.92 25.96
N PRO A 9 15.62 37.67 24.82
CA PRO A 9 15.56 36.43 24.11
C PRO A 9 16.04 35.27 25.00
N ARG A 10 15.24 34.18 25.04
CA ARG A 10 15.60 32.97 25.77
C ARG A 10 16.86 32.36 25.15
N ARG A 11 17.85 32.07 25.98
CA ARG A 11 19.07 31.37 25.58
C ARG A 11 18.69 29.97 25.03
N PRO A 12 19.33 29.51 23.95
CA PRO A 12 19.12 28.12 23.47
C PRO A 12 19.48 27.15 24.61
N ALA A 13 18.61 26.21 24.88
CA ALA A 13 18.88 25.11 25.81
C ALA A 13 19.86 24.13 25.13
N PHE A 14 21.12 24.12 25.60
CA PHE A 14 22.08 23.10 25.22
C PHE A 14 21.80 21.86 26.04
N PHE A 15 21.37 20.76 25.36
CA PHE A 15 21.28 19.47 25.98
C PHE A 15 22.66 18.89 26.23
N SER A 16 22.87 18.27 27.40
CA SER A 16 24.11 17.55 27.67
C SER A 16 24.27 16.35 26.73
N PRO A 17 25.51 15.91 26.39
CA PRO A 17 25.72 14.72 25.57
C PRO A 17 24.94 13.49 26.07
N SER A 18 24.80 13.30 27.39
CA SER A 18 24.00 12.21 27.98
C SER A 18 22.47 12.38 27.76
N ALA A 19 21.99 13.61 27.64
CA ALA A 19 20.58 13.86 27.30
C ALA A 19 20.31 13.63 25.80
N LEU A 20 21.29 13.88 24.94
CA LEU A 20 21.25 13.50 23.52
C LEU A 20 21.29 11.96 23.35
N GLU A 21 22.12 11.27 24.11
CA GLU A 21 22.16 9.79 24.11
C GLU A 21 20.88 9.16 24.66
N ALA A 22 20.23 9.77 25.66
CA ALA A 22 18.92 9.32 26.18
C ALA A 22 17.77 9.51 25.17
N HIS A 23 17.91 10.40 24.17
CA HIS A 23 16.99 10.55 23.04
C HIS A 23 17.44 9.72 21.83
N GLY A 24 18.56 9.01 21.91
CA GLY A 24 19.16 8.17 20.87
C GLY A 24 18.44 6.85 20.57
N GLY A 25 17.15 6.75 20.86
CA GLY A 25 16.30 5.62 20.46
C GLY A 25 15.37 5.94 19.28
N ALA A 26 15.37 7.15 18.76
CA ALA A 26 14.67 7.45 17.51
C ALA A 26 15.66 7.18 16.36
N TYR A 27 15.43 6.09 15.62
CA TYR A 27 16.12 5.85 14.34
C TYR A 27 16.11 7.12 13.49
N ASP A 28 17.26 7.46 12.91
CA ASP A 28 17.36 8.57 11.96
C ASP A 28 16.29 8.39 10.88
N PRO A 29 15.43 9.41 10.62
CA PRO A 29 14.43 9.32 9.56
C PRO A 29 15.02 8.92 8.20
N THR A 30 16.26 9.32 7.91
CA THR A 30 16.97 8.95 6.69
C THR A 30 17.32 7.46 6.68
N GLU A 31 17.75 6.90 7.80
CA GLU A 31 18.04 5.48 7.96
C GLU A 31 16.76 4.65 7.81
N GLN A 32 15.65 5.09 8.37
CA GLN A 32 14.35 4.42 8.20
C GLN A 32 13.88 4.39 6.74
N ILE A 33 14.10 5.48 5.98
CA ILE A 33 13.79 5.52 4.56
C ILE A 33 14.65 4.49 3.82
N HIS A 34 15.95 4.46 4.09
CA HIS A 34 16.88 3.54 3.45
C HIS A 34 16.51 2.07 3.73
N VAL A 35 16.30 1.71 4.99
CA VAL A 35 15.86 0.35 5.40
C VAL A 35 14.55 -0.04 4.73
N ALA A 36 13.58 0.88 4.62
CA ALA A 36 12.32 0.61 3.94
C ALA A 36 12.53 0.25 2.46
N HIS A 37 13.38 1.00 1.75
CA HIS A 37 13.68 0.73 0.34
C HIS A 37 14.47 -0.56 0.16
N GLU A 38 15.51 -0.78 0.98
CA GLU A 38 16.30 -2.01 0.93
C GLU A 38 15.46 -3.26 1.18
N THR A 39 14.59 -3.23 2.18
CA THR A 39 13.71 -4.37 2.49
C THR A 39 12.71 -4.63 1.37
N ALA A 40 12.11 -3.58 0.79
CA ALA A 40 11.19 -3.71 -0.34
C ALA A 40 11.88 -4.29 -1.58
N MET A 41 13.06 -3.76 -1.93
CA MET A 41 13.88 -4.27 -3.04
C MET A 41 14.31 -5.71 -2.80
N ALA A 42 14.76 -6.05 -1.59
CA ALA A 42 15.18 -7.41 -1.25
C ALA A 42 14.06 -8.43 -1.44
N LEU A 43 12.82 -8.11 -1.04
CA LEU A 43 11.67 -9.00 -1.23
C LEU A 43 11.35 -9.21 -2.72
N VAL A 44 11.32 -8.13 -3.51
CA VAL A 44 11.05 -8.22 -4.96
C VAL A 44 12.15 -9.00 -5.67
N HIS A 45 13.41 -8.73 -5.33
CA HIS A 45 14.54 -9.47 -5.91
C HIS A 45 14.57 -10.95 -5.50
N ALA A 46 14.31 -11.25 -4.22
CA ALA A 46 14.28 -12.62 -3.73
C ALA A 46 13.22 -13.46 -4.45
N GLY A 47 12.01 -12.91 -4.64
CA GLY A 47 10.94 -13.59 -5.37
C GLY A 47 11.33 -13.88 -6.81
N ARG A 48 11.91 -12.90 -7.51
CA ARG A 48 12.28 -13.02 -8.91
C ARG A 48 13.51 -13.90 -9.15
N ALA A 49 14.52 -13.81 -8.27
CA ALA A 49 15.74 -14.59 -8.40
C ALA A 49 15.52 -16.07 -8.07
N ALA A 50 14.63 -16.38 -7.14
CA ALA A 50 14.38 -17.75 -6.73
C ALA A 50 13.74 -18.58 -7.86
N ALA A 51 12.91 -17.98 -8.72
CA ALA A 51 12.11 -18.66 -9.75
C ALA A 51 11.35 -19.88 -9.20
N ASP A 52 11.05 -19.87 -7.89
CA ASP A 52 10.45 -20.96 -7.12
C ASP A 52 9.06 -20.53 -6.64
N PRO A 53 7.99 -21.23 -7.05
CA PRO A 53 6.64 -20.96 -6.59
C PRO A 53 6.49 -20.97 -5.07
N ALA A 54 7.22 -21.84 -4.35
CA ALA A 54 7.15 -21.91 -2.89
C ALA A 54 7.72 -20.66 -2.21
N VAL A 55 8.74 -20.02 -2.80
CA VAL A 55 9.25 -18.72 -2.33
C VAL A 55 8.20 -17.63 -2.57
N THR A 56 7.64 -17.59 -3.77
CA THR A 56 6.58 -16.64 -4.13
C THR A 56 5.38 -16.74 -3.18
N GLU A 57 4.90 -17.95 -2.88
CA GLU A 57 3.78 -18.14 -1.94
C GLU A 57 4.11 -17.65 -0.53
N ARG A 58 5.33 -17.85 -0.05
CA ARG A 58 5.77 -17.32 1.25
C ARG A 58 5.83 -15.80 1.27
N LEU A 59 6.23 -15.16 0.17
CA LEU A 59 6.24 -13.71 0.05
C LEU A 59 4.81 -13.14 -0.01
N VAL A 60 3.89 -13.79 -0.73
CA VAL A 60 2.47 -13.43 -0.74
C VAL A 60 1.87 -13.54 0.67
N ALA A 61 2.23 -14.56 1.41
CA ALA A 61 1.73 -14.84 2.76
C ALA A 61 2.59 -14.23 3.89
N ILE A 62 3.53 -13.31 3.60
CA ILE A 62 4.46 -12.80 4.60
C ILE A 62 3.74 -12.12 5.78
N VAL A 63 2.62 -11.46 5.53
CA VAL A 63 1.78 -10.83 6.57
C VAL A 63 1.25 -11.87 7.56
N ASP A 64 0.96 -13.09 7.10
CA ASP A 64 0.46 -14.18 7.94
C ASP A 64 1.54 -14.67 8.92
N GLN A 65 2.84 -14.43 8.61
CA GLN A 65 3.98 -14.86 9.41
C GLN A 65 4.49 -13.77 10.37
N ILE A 66 4.66 -12.53 9.87
CA ILE A 66 5.25 -11.44 10.65
C ILE A 66 4.24 -10.41 11.15
N GLY A 67 2.99 -10.48 10.69
CA GLY A 67 1.93 -9.54 11.03
C GLY A 67 1.95 -8.26 10.18
N LEU A 68 0.76 -7.71 9.92
CA LEU A 68 0.61 -6.46 9.18
C LEU A 68 1.23 -5.26 9.93
N SER A 69 1.25 -5.28 11.26
CA SER A 69 1.86 -4.24 12.11
C SER A 69 3.35 -4.07 11.84
N THR A 70 4.09 -5.16 11.66
CA THR A 70 5.53 -5.13 11.36
C THR A 70 5.79 -4.46 10.00
N LEU A 71 4.99 -4.80 8.97
CA LEU A 71 5.11 -4.13 7.67
C LEU A 71 4.66 -2.66 7.75
N ALA A 72 3.67 -2.35 8.60
CA ALA A 72 3.22 -0.98 8.81
C ALA A 72 4.33 -0.10 9.40
N GLU A 73 5.08 -0.58 10.38
CA GLU A 73 6.23 0.13 10.98
C GLU A 73 7.29 0.47 9.93
N LEU A 74 7.54 -0.44 9.00
CA LEU A 74 8.54 -0.25 7.94
C LEU A 74 8.05 0.65 6.80
N TRP A 75 6.81 0.45 6.33
CA TRP A 75 6.38 0.96 5.02
C TRP A 75 5.18 1.91 5.04
N SER A 76 4.36 1.96 6.09
CA SER A 76 3.12 2.75 6.10
C SER A 76 3.34 4.26 5.90
N GLN A 77 4.48 4.76 6.37
CA GLN A 77 4.85 6.18 6.29
C GLN A 77 5.65 6.52 5.02
N ARG A 78 5.84 5.56 4.12
CA ARG A 78 6.60 5.81 2.89
C ARG A 78 5.71 6.46 1.83
N PRO A 79 6.31 7.27 0.93
CA PRO A 79 5.57 7.91 -0.15
C PRO A 79 4.75 6.88 -0.94
N ALA A 80 3.54 7.27 -1.34
CA ALA A 80 2.63 6.38 -2.06
C ALA A 80 3.22 5.79 -3.34
N ARG A 81 4.05 6.59 -4.03
CA ARG A 81 4.69 6.28 -5.31
C ARG A 81 6.16 5.94 -5.14
N SER A 82 6.50 5.23 -4.06
CA SER A 82 7.77 4.55 -3.85
C SER A 82 7.55 3.04 -3.81
N LEU A 83 8.60 2.24 -4.00
CA LEU A 83 8.46 0.79 -3.97
C LEU A 83 7.90 0.27 -2.63
N PRO A 84 8.43 0.67 -1.45
CA PRO A 84 7.85 0.23 -0.17
C PRO A 84 6.42 0.73 0.05
N GLY A 85 6.10 1.98 -0.32
CA GLY A 85 4.75 2.51 -0.20
C GLY A 85 3.76 1.81 -1.14
N THR A 86 4.20 1.39 -2.30
CA THR A 86 3.42 0.61 -3.27
C THR A 86 3.16 -0.81 -2.76
N LEU A 87 4.19 -1.52 -2.26
CA LEU A 87 4.04 -2.85 -1.67
C LEU A 87 3.13 -2.81 -0.44
N TRP A 88 3.27 -1.82 0.42
CA TRP A 88 2.38 -1.61 1.56
C TRP A 88 0.90 -1.60 1.14
N ARG A 89 0.57 -0.84 0.09
CA ARG A 89 -0.80 -0.75 -0.41
C ARG A 89 -1.34 -2.08 -0.93
N LEU A 90 -0.52 -2.86 -1.60
CA LEU A 90 -0.91 -4.18 -2.09
C LEU A 90 -1.18 -5.15 -0.93
N TYR A 91 -0.35 -5.16 0.11
CA TYR A 91 -0.56 -6.00 1.28
C TYR A 91 -1.81 -5.56 2.09
N VAL A 92 -2.04 -4.25 2.23
CA VAL A 92 -3.26 -3.73 2.88
C VAL A 92 -4.51 -4.12 2.09
N LEU A 93 -4.46 -4.00 0.76
CA LEU A 93 -5.57 -4.40 -0.12
C LEU A 93 -5.89 -5.89 0.04
N ARG A 94 -4.86 -6.74 -0.02
CA ARG A 94 -5.01 -8.18 0.19
C ARG A 94 -5.60 -8.50 1.56
N GLU A 95 -5.07 -7.90 2.62
CA GLU A 95 -5.52 -8.14 3.98
C GLU A 95 -6.96 -7.70 4.21
N TRP A 96 -7.36 -6.55 3.64
CA TRP A 96 -8.75 -6.11 3.67
C TRP A 96 -9.68 -7.12 3.00
N VAL A 97 -9.35 -7.59 1.80
CA VAL A 97 -10.15 -8.58 1.07
C VAL A 97 -10.26 -9.90 1.85
N ARG A 98 -9.16 -10.36 2.45
CA ARG A 98 -9.15 -11.60 3.25
C ARG A 98 -9.97 -11.52 4.52
N ARG A 99 -10.01 -10.35 5.16
CA ARG A 99 -10.84 -10.13 6.37
C ARG A 99 -12.31 -10.00 6.08
N ALA A 100 -12.67 -9.48 4.93
CA ALA A 100 -14.05 -9.21 4.55
C ALA A 100 -14.36 -9.61 3.10
N PRO A 101 -14.17 -10.90 2.72
CA PRO A 101 -14.28 -11.32 1.32
C PRO A 101 -15.69 -11.15 0.76
N ALA A 102 -16.73 -11.35 1.57
CA ALA A 102 -18.12 -11.16 1.14
C ALA A 102 -18.42 -9.68 0.85
N ASP A 103 -17.91 -8.76 1.67
CA ASP A 103 -18.09 -7.33 1.44
C ASP A 103 -17.33 -6.85 0.21
N ALA A 104 -16.06 -7.29 0.06
CA ALA A 104 -15.25 -7.00 -1.10
C ALA A 104 -15.92 -7.50 -2.40
N THR A 105 -16.48 -8.71 -2.38
CA THR A 105 -17.21 -9.28 -3.52
C THR A 105 -18.47 -8.49 -3.85
N ARG A 106 -19.25 -8.12 -2.85
CA ARG A 106 -20.48 -7.33 -3.05
C ARG A 106 -20.17 -5.95 -3.66
N GLU A 107 -19.17 -5.28 -3.14
CA GLU A 107 -18.71 -3.98 -3.67
C GLU A 107 -18.14 -4.12 -5.07
N TYR A 108 -17.33 -5.15 -5.32
CA TYR A 108 -16.77 -5.42 -6.64
C TYR A 108 -17.88 -5.70 -7.67
N ALA A 109 -18.82 -6.58 -7.36
CA ALA A 109 -19.96 -6.93 -8.25
C ALA A 109 -20.81 -5.69 -8.58
N ALA A 110 -21.08 -4.83 -7.59
CA ALA A 110 -21.82 -3.58 -7.83
C ALA A 110 -21.04 -2.61 -8.74
N GLY A 111 -19.71 -2.60 -8.68
CA GLY A 111 -18.86 -1.70 -9.45
C GLY A 111 -18.67 -2.08 -10.91
N ILE A 112 -18.82 -3.37 -11.27
CA ILE A 112 -18.60 -3.87 -12.65
C ILE A 112 -19.40 -3.07 -13.68
N ARG A 113 -20.67 -2.77 -13.41
CA ARG A 113 -21.56 -2.06 -14.32
C ARG A 113 -21.09 -0.64 -14.71
N PHE A 114 -20.25 -0.02 -13.85
CA PHE A 114 -19.71 1.33 -14.09
C PHE A 114 -18.30 1.31 -14.69
N THR A 115 -17.60 0.17 -14.55
CA THR A 115 -16.15 0.09 -14.77
C THR A 115 -15.74 -1.14 -15.57
N GLY A 116 -16.53 -1.53 -16.57
CA GLY A 116 -16.29 -2.71 -17.42
C GLY A 116 -14.84 -2.87 -17.91
N PRO A 117 -14.17 -1.82 -18.43
CA PRO A 117 -12.76 -1.92 -18.83
C PRO A 117 -11.82 -2.28 -17.67
N ASN A 118 -12.06 -1.72 -16.47
CA ASN A 118 -11.25 -2.05 -15.29
C ASN A 118 -11.51 -3.49 -14.82
N HIS A 119 -12.76 -3.97 -14.89
CA HIS A 119 -13.08 -5.36 -14.59
C HIS A 119 -12.26 -6.32 -15.47
N ALA A 120 -12.21 -6.07 -16.78
CA ALA A 120 -11.41 -6.87 -17.70
C ALA A 120 -9.90 -6.85 -17.37
N VAL A 121 -9.34 -5.67 -17.00
CA VAL A 121 -7.93 -5.53 -16.61
C VAL A 121 -7.64 -6.22 -15.29
N ALA A 122 -8.52 -6.10 -14.30
CA ALA A 122 -8.36 -6.76 -13.01
C ALA A 122 -8.32 -8.29 -13.16
N GLY A 123 -9.16 -8.84 -14.05
CA GLY A 123 -9.18 -10.28 -14.39
C GLY A 123 -9.95 -11.12 -13.37
N ALA A 124 -10.99 -10.56 -12.74
CA ALA A 124 -11.90 -11.32 -11.91
C ALA A 124 -12.83 -12.21 -12.76
N SER A 125 -13.31 -13.30 -12.16
CA SER A 125 -14.38 -14.12 -12.73
C SER A 125 -15.70 -13.34 -12.84
N ASP A 126 -16.55 -13.73 -13.77
CA ASP A 126 -17.91 -13.19 -13.91
C ASP A 126 -18.91 -14.36 -13.90
N PRO A 127 -19.83 -14.45 -12.92
CA PRO A 127 -19.96 -13.55 -11.75
C PRO A 127 -18.82 -13.70 -10.73
N PRO A 128 -18.48 -12.64 -10.00
CA PRO A 128 -17.48 -12.71 -8.94
C PRO A 128 -18.03 -13.43 -7.71
N ASP A 129 -17.19 -14.24 -7.06
CA ASP A 129 -17.48 -14.91 -5.81
C ASP A 129 -16.38 -14.61 -4.76
N PRO A 130 -16.64 -14.81 -3.45
CA PRO A 130 -15.67 -14.46 -2.40
C PRO A 130 -14.32 -15.16 -2.51
N ASP A 131 -14.31 -16.42 -2.90
CA ASP A 131 -13.07 -17.18 -3.10
C ASP A 131 -12.34 -16.71 -4.35
N GLY A 132 -13.06 -16.39 -5.42
CA GLY A 132 -12.52 -15.81 -6.65
C GLY A 132 -11.87 -14.45 -6.41
N ILE A 133 -12.52 -13.58 -5.65
CA ILE A 133 -11.97 -12.26 -5.29
C ILE A 133 -10.73 -12.38 -4.39
N SER A 134 -10.75 -13.33 -3.44
CA SER A 134 -9.59 -13.60 -2.59
C SER A 134 -8.40 -14.15 -3.41
N ARG A 135 -8.66 -15.10 -4.31
CA ARG A 135 -7.62 -15.61 -5.23
C ARG A 135 -7.07 -14.53 -6.14
N LEU A 136 -7.91 -13.63 -6.64
CA LEU A 136 -7.51 -12.54 -7.52
C LEU A 136 -6.47 -11.62 -6.85
N VAL A 137 -6.70 -11.19 -5.61
CA VAL A 137 -5.74 -10.31 -4.92
C VAL A 137 -4.45 -11.06 -4.58
N ASP A 138 -4.50 -12.35 -4.28
CA ASP A 138 -3.30 -13.19 -4.12
C ASP A 138 -2.53 -13.33 -5.44
N GLU A 139 -3.21 -13.51 -6.58
CA GLU A 139 -2.61 -13.54 -7.90
C GLU A 139 -1.95 -12.21 -8.30
N ILE A 140 -2.61 -11.09 -7.99
CA ILE A 140 -2.06 -9.75 -8.21
C ILE A 140 -0.74 -9.61 -7.43
N LEU A 141 -0.76 -9.95 -6.14
CA LEU A 141 0.43 -9.86 -5.31
C LEU A 141 1.52 -10.86 -5.74
N ARG A 142 1.14 -12.06 -6.17
CA ARG A 142 2.06 -13.04 -6.75
C ARG A 142 2.78 -12.48 -8.00
N GLY A 143 2.06 -11.75 -8.83
CA GLY A 143 2.62 -11.08 -10.01
C GLY A 143 3.75 -10.08 -9.71
N VAL A 144 3.79 -9.53 -8.50
CA VAL A 144 4.90 -8.66 -8.04
C VAL A 144 6.22 -9.43 -7.98
N PHE A 145 6.18 -10.67 -7.50
CA PHE A 145 7.34 -11.48 -7.19
C PHE A 145 7.76 -12.43 -8.31
N SER A 146 6.84 -12.86 -9.16
CA SER A 146 7.11 -13.84 -10.22
C SER A 146 6.80 -13.36 -11.64
N GLY A 147 6.20 -12.18 -11.78
CA GLY A 147 5.74 -11.63 -13.06
C GLY A 147 6.25 -10.21 -13.33
N ASP A 148 5.47 -9.46 -14.10
CA ASP A 148 5.70 -8.03 -14.36
C ASP A 148 5.05 -7.20 -13.25
N LEU A 149 5.86 -6.50 -12.45
CA LEU A 149 5.38 -5.63 -11.38
C LEU A 149 4.42 -4.56 -11.91
N ALA A 150 4.71 -3.95 -13.06
CA ALA A 150 3.83 -2.92 -13.60
C ALA A 150 2.44 -3.49 -13.96
N VAL A 151 2.38 -4.69 -14.51
CA VAL A 151 1.11 -5.38 -14.79
C VAL A 151 0.36 -5.70 -13.50
N ALA A 152 1.05 -6.18 -12.47
CA ALA A 152 0.45 -6.44 -11.16
C ALA A 152 -0.15 -5.16 -10.55
N LEU A 153 0.57 -4.04 -10.63
CA LEU A 153 0.11 -2.73 -10.16
C LEU A 153 -1.11 -2.21 -10.95
N GLU A 154 -1.13 -2.40 -12.25
CA GLU A 154 -2.28 -2.03 -13.09
C GLU A 154 -3.52 -2.88 -12.79
N ARG A 155 -3.35 -4.18 -12.54
CA ARG A 155 -4.44 -5.06 -12.09
C ARG A 155 -4.98 -4.65 -10.73
N ALA A 156 -4.11 -4.33 -9.76
CA ALA A 156 -4.51 -3.81 -8.45
C ALA A 156 -5.24 -2.47 -8.56
N ALA A 157 -4.75 -1.56 -9.40
CA ALA A 157 -5.40 -0.28 -9.66
C ALA A 157 -6.79 -0.47 -10.26
N ALA A 158 -6.92 -1.35 -11.23
CA ALA A 158 -8.20 -1.69 -11.86
C ALA A 158 -9.18 -2.29 -10.85
N PHE A 159 -8.74 -3.26 -10.05
CA PHE A 159 -9.53 -3.83 -8.95
C PHE A 159 -10.04 -2.73 -8.00
N SER A 160 -9.14 -1.85 -7.55
CA SER A 160 -9.48 -0.77 -6.63
C SER A 160 -10.51 0.21 -7.20
N ARG A 161 -10.46 0.50 -8.52
CA ARG A 161 -11.47 1.33 -9.20
C ARG A 161 -12.84 0.66 -9.25
N VAL A 162 -12.89 -0.64 -9.52
CA VAL A 162 -14.15 -1.39 -9.53
C VAL A 162 -14.78 -1.35 -8.14
N VAL A 163 -14.01 -1.69 -7.10
CA VAL A 163 -14.50 -1.68 -5.72
C VAL A 163 -14.92 -0.27 -5.27
N SER A 164 -14.15 0.76 -5.63
CA SER A 164 -14.49 2.17 -5.32
C SER A 164 -15.85 2.55 -5.88
N ALA A 165 -16.09 2.24 -7.17
CA ALA A 165 -17.37 2.52 -7.81
C ALA A 165 -18.54 1.79 -7.16
N GLY A 166 -18.35 0.51 -6.83
CA GLY A 166 -19.38 -0.28 -6.16
C GLY A 166 -19.67 0.18 -4.74
N ARG A 167 -18.64 0.51 -3.95
CA ARG A 167 -18.81 1.06 -2.60
C ARG A 167 -19.60 2.36 -2.62
N ALA A 168 -19.29 3.26 -3.55
CA ALA A 168 -20.02 4.51 -3.71
C ALA A 168 -21.49 4.29 -4.06
N ASP A 169 -21.79 3.24 -4.82
CA ASP A 169 -23.15 2.91 -5.26
C ASP A 169 -24.01 2.26 -4.17
N ILE A 170 -23.47 1.25 -3.47
CA ILE A 170 -24.27 0.44 -2.54
C ILE A 170 -24.28 0.95 -1.09
N SER A 171 -23.43 1.88 -0.75
CA SER A 171 -23.26 2.39 0.61
C SER A 171 -23.30 3.92 0.63
N PRO A 172 -24.47 4.55 0.41
CA PRO A 172 -24.56 5.99 0.41
C PRO A 172 -24.29 6.57 1.82
N GLY A 173 -23.40 7.55 1.90
CA GLY A 173 -23.01 8.23 3.14
C GLY A 173 -21.63 8.84 3.07
N SER A 174 -21.34 9.82 3.92
CA SER A 174 -20.07 10.55 3.90
C SER A 174 -18.85 9.63 4.11
N THR A 175 -18.91 8.75 5.10
CA THR A 175 -17.83 7.81 5.41
C THR A 175 -17.56 6.82 4.26
N SER A 176 -18.62 6.29 3.63
CA SER A 176 -18.46 5.40 2.47
C SER A 176 -17.92 6.14 1.26
N ALA A 177 -18.32 7.39 1.04
CA ALA A 177 -17.78 8.24 -0.02
C ALA A 177 -16.29 8.52 0.19
N GLU A 178 -15.85 8.80 1.43
CA GLU A 178 -14.45 8.98 1.78
C GLU A 178 -13.64 7.70 1.54
N HIS A 179 -14.16 6.54 1.95
CA HIS A 179 -13.50 5.26 1.71
C HIS A 179 -13.43 4.92 0.21
N ALA A 180 -14.46 5.24 -0.56
CA ALA A 180 -14.45 5.07 -2.01
C ALA A 180 -13.40 5.99 -2.66
N ALA A 181 -13.33 7.27 -2.24
CA ALA A 181 -12.33 8.20 -2.70
C ALA A 181 -10.89 7.75 -2.37
N ASN A 182 -10.67 7.20 -1.17
CA ASN A 182 -9.37 6.65 -0.77
C ASN A 182 -8.94 5.47 -1.66
N LEU A 183 -9.88 4.56 -2.03
CA LEU A 183 -9.61 3.48 -2.98
C LEU A 183 -9.29 4.01 -4.38
N LEU A 184 -9.97 5.06 -4.82
CA LEU A 184 -9.67 5.71 -6.10
C LEU A 184 -8.29 6.35 -6.09
N GLY A 185 -7.95 7.10 -5.03
CA GLY A 185 -6.61 7.67 -4.84
C GLY A 185 -5.51 6.60 -4.83
N MET A 186 -5.76 5.47 -4.14
CA MET A 186 -4.85 4.33 -4.18
C MET A 186 -4.67 3.78 -5.60
N ALA A 187 -5.74 3.67 -6.37
CA ALA A 187 -5.67 3.20 -7.76
C ALA A 187 -4.86 4.16 -8.66
N GLU A 188 -4.97 5.47 -8.44
CA GLU A 188 -4.17 6.48 -9.13
C GLU A 188 -2.68 6.35 -8.81
N ASP A 189 -2.36 6.18 -7.52
CA ASP A 189 -0.98 5.98 -7.07
C ASP A 189 -0.37 4.69 -7.63
N LEU A 190 -1.12 3.57 -7.63
CA LEU A 190 -0.67 2.30 -8.21
C LEU A 190 -0.43 2.43 -9.73
N THR A 191 -1.31 3.15 -10.44
CA THR A 191 -1.13 3.42 -11.87
C THR A 191 0.12 4.28 -12.13
N ALA A 192 0.37 5.28 -11.30
CA ALA A 192 1.57 6.11 -11.40
C ALA A 192 2.83 5.28 -11.10
N SER A 193 2.80 4.43 -10.06
CA SER A 193 3.90 3.54 -9.71
C SER A 193 4.21 2.54 -10.81
N ALA A 194 3.20 2.01 -11.52
CA ALA A 194 3.41 1.15 -12.68
C ALA A 194 4.19 1.85 -13.81
N ARG A 195 3.88 3.13 -14.06
CA ARG A 195 4.61 3.95 -15.04
C ARG A 195 6.04 4.24 -14.59
N LEU A 196 6.24 4.58 -13.32
CA LEU A 196 7.57 4.82 -12.74
C LEU A 196 8.43 3.56 -12.82
N TRP A 197 7.85 2.38 -12.53
CA TRP A 197 8.55 1.11 -12.66
C TRP A 197 9.04 0.85 -14.08
N ARG A 198 8.19 1.04 -15.09
CA ARG A 198 8.57 0.89 -16.51
C ARG A 198 9.65 1.88 -16.95
N ALA A 199 9.68 3.06 -16.31
CA ALA A 199 10.70 4.07 -16.55
C ALA A 199 11.99 3.83 -15.74
N GLY A 200 12.06 2.80 -14.89
CA GLY A 200 13.19 2.56 -13.99
C GLY A 200 13.35 3.61 -12.88
N ALA A 201 12.25 4.28 -12.51
CA ALA A 201 12.22 5.43 -11.58
C ALA A 201 11.33 5.17 -10.35
N LEU A 202 10.94 3.95 -10.08
CA LEU A 202 10.25 3.57 -8.85
C LEU A 202 11.29 3.11 -7.83
N ASP A 203 11.62 4.02 -6.92
CA ASP A 203 12.55 3.78 -5.81
C ASP A 203 11.83 3.22 -4.58
#